data_6f92fd5bf1419073ae4053bc3eabbeeb
#
_entry.id   6f92fd5bf1419073ae4053bc3eabbeeb
#
_cell.length_a   1.000
_cell.length_b   1.000
_cell.length_c   1.000
_cell.angle_alpha   90.00
_cell.angle_beta   90.00
_cell.angle_gamma   90.00
#
_symmetry.space_group_name_H-M   'P 1'
#
loop_
_entity.id
_entity.type
_entity.pdbx_description
1 polymer ?
#
loop_
_entity_poly.entity_id
_entity_poly.type
_entity_poly.pdbx_seq_one_letter_code
_entity_poly.pdbx_strand_id
1 'polypeptide(L)'
;ISRATNSAAELASGDFIAFFDNDDVLTADALAEVALYVNENPETDFLYSDDDKINELGERFAPQFKPDWSPELLLSYMYFSHLSVVRRELFNDIGGIRVGYEGSQDYDFALRATEKARHVGHIPKILYHWRVLPGSTAQSGDAKPESINAGLCAVEDAISRRNINAIVEQPEWAKDGGLGI
;
A
#
# COMPACT_ATOMS: atom_id res chain seq x y z
N ILE A 1 10.66 5.59 9.07
CA ILE A 1 9.71 5.81 7.96
C ILE A 1 8.44 6.44 8.53
N SER A 2 7.67 5.78 9.40
CA SER A 2 6.33 6.16 9.86
C SER A 2 6.23 7.62 10.34
N ARG A 3 7.16 8.07 11.21
CA ARG A 3 7.17 9.46 11.70
C ARG A 3 7.39 10.48 10.60
N ALA A 4 8.30 10.19 9.66
CA ALA A 4 8.58 11.10 8.54
C ALA A 4 7.36 11.24 7.62
N THR A 5 6.68 10.12 7.32
CA THR A 5 5.45 10.11 6.53
C THR A 5 4.34 10.92 7.22
N ASN A 6 4.15 10.74 8.53
CA ASN A 6 3.16 11.52 9.29
C ASN A 6 3.50 13.01 9.27
N SER A 7 4.78 13.39 9.48
CA SER A 7 5.19 14.80 9.42
C SER A 7 4.99 15.41 8.04
N ALA A 8 5.22 14.65 6.96
CA ALA A 8 4.92 15.10 5.61
C ALA A 8 3.40 15.26 5.39
N ALA A 9 2.60 14.33 5.89
CA ALA A 9 1.15 14.39 5.79
C ALA A 9 0.54 15.59 6.55
N GLU A 10 1.15 16.03 7.66
CA GLU A 10 0.74 17.25 8.38
C GLU A 10 0.85 18.51 7.53
N LEU A 11 1.73 18.52 6.53
CA LEU A 11 1.91 19.64 5.59
C LEU A 11 0.95 19.56 4.40
N ALA A 12 0.27 18.44 4.21
CA ALA A 12 -0.64 18.26 3.09
C ALA A 12 -1.90 19.11 3.26
N SER A 13 -2.26 19.88 2.25
CA SER A 13 -3.45 20.75 2.22
C SER A 13 -4.53 20.25 1.25
N GLY A 14 -4.23 19.27 0.38
CA GLY A 14 -5.17 18.68 -0.56
C GLY A 14 -6.22 17.79 0.13
N ASP A 15 -7.26 17.43 -0.61
CA ASP A 15 -8.32 16.55 -0.13
C ASP A 15 -7.86 15.08 -0.04
N PHE A 16 -6.85 14.72 -0.83
CA PHE A 16 -6.25 13.39 -0.87
C PHE A 16 -4.74 13.47 -0.63
N ILE A 17 -4.18 12.40 -0.06
CA ILE A 17 -2.75 12.16 0.13
C ILE A 17 -2.38 10.97 -0.74
N ALA A 18 -1.40 11.14 -1.62
CA ALA A 18 -0.79 10.07 -2.40
C ALA A 18 0.56 9.69 -1.79
N PHE A 19 0.80 8.40 -1.58
CA PHE A 19 2.10 7.92 -1.10
C PHE A 19 3.03 7.73 -2.29
N PHE A 20 4.17 8.40 -2.23
CA PHE A 20 5.14 8.43 -3.32
C PHE A 20 6.57 8.39 -2.75
N ASP A 21 7.31 7.36 -3.11
CA ASP A 21 8.69 7.21 -2.69
C ASP A 21 9.61 8.10 -3.54
N ASN A 22 10.66 8.60 -2.93
CA ASN A 22 11.51 9.67 -3.51
C ASN A 22 12.38 9.22 -4.68
N ASP A 23 12.56 7.92 -4.88
CA ASP A 23 13.36 7.31 -5.95
C ASP A 23 12.49 6.72 -7.08
N ASP A 24 11.17 6.72 -6.92
CA ASP A 24 10.21 6.15 -7.86
C ASP A 24 9.73 7.16 -8.91
N VAL A 25 8.88 6.71 -9.84
CA VAL A 25 8.37 7.53 -10.93
C VAL A 25 6.87 7.31 -11.08
N LEU A 26 6.11 8.42 -11.21
CA LEU A 26 4.72 8.40 -11.65
C LEU A 26 4.62 8.50 -13.16
N THR A 27 3.59 7.90 -13.76
CA THR A 27 3.24 8.21 -15.15
C THR A 27 2.78 9.67 -15.27
N ALA A 28 2.95 10.26 -16.46
CA ALA A 28 2.61 11.66 -16.68
C ALA A 28 1.14 12.00 -16.43
N ASP A 29 0.26 11.00 -16.54
CA ASP A 29 -1.19 11.10 -16.37
C ASP A 29 -1.68 10.60 -15.01
N ALA A 30 -0.80 10.08 -14.13
CA ALA A 30 -1.18 9.45 -12.87
C ALA A 30 -2.12 10.33 -12.02
N LEU A 31 -1.78 11.59 -11.80
CA LEU A 31 -2.61 12.49 -11.00
C LEU A 31 -3.92 12.87 -11.69
N ALA A 32 -3.94 12.92 -13.02
CA ALA A 32 -5.16 13.16 -13.77
C ALA A 32 -6.12 11.97 -13.67
N GLU A 33 -5.61 10.75 -13.76
CA GLU A 33 -6.39 9.52 -13.61
C GLU A 33 -6.99 9.41 -12.18
N VAL A 34 -6.19 9.73 -11.16
CA VAL A 34 -6.68 9.80 -9.78
C VAL A 34 -7.80 10.85 -9.66
N ALA A 35 -7.59 12.05 -10.18
CA ALA A 35 -8.59 13.12 -10.11
C ALA A 35 -9.88 12.76 -10.86
N LEU A 36 -9.78 12.14 -12.02
CA LEU A 36 -10.94 11.64 -12.78
C LEU A 36 -11.70 10.60 -11.97
N TYR A 37 -10.99 9.60 -11.43
CA TYR A 37 -11.62 8.54 -10.65
C TYR A 37 -12.38 9.07 -9.43
N VAL A 38 -11.77 9.94 -8.63
CA VAL A 38 -12.43 10.47 -7.43
C VAL A 38 -13.58 11.42 -7.74
N ASN A 39 -13.55 12.11 -8.89
CA ASN A 39 -14.67 12.92 -9.35
C ASN A 39 -15.87 12.08 -9.81
N GLU A 40 -15.63 10.96 -10.47
CA GLU A 40 -16.65 10.01 -10.89
C GLU A 40 -17.19 9.18 -9.71
N ASN A 41 -16.36 8.96 -8.69
CA ASN A 41 -16.65 8.16 -7.52
C ASN A 41 -16.40 8.95 -6.21
N PRO A 42 -17.25 9.94 -5.87
CA PRO A 42 -17.01 10.87 -4.76
C PRO A 42 -16.97 10.22 -3.38
N GLU A 43 -17.51 9.00 -3.24
CA GLU A 43 -17.45 8.21 -2.00
C GLU A 43 -16.09 7.53 -1.78
N THR A 44 -15.15 7.64 -2.74
CA THR A 44 -13.84 7.01 -2.63
C THR A 44 -13.04 7.65 -1.50
N ASP A 45 -12.62 6.82 -0.56
CA ASP A 45 -11.78 7.22 0.57
C ASP A 45 -10.37 6.59 0.49
N PHE A 46 -10.25 5.44 -0.18
CA PHE A 46 -8.99 4.80 -0.48
C PHE A 46 -8.97 4.36 -1.95
N LEU A 47 -7.84 4.54 -2.62
CA LEU A 47 -7.66 4.24 -4.04
C LEU A 47 -6.27 3.66 -4.28
N TYR A 48 -6.17 2.66 -5.14
CA TYR A 48 -4.90 2.12 -5.59
C TYR A 48 -4.88 1.90 -7.11
N SER A 49 -3.69 1.81 -7.67
CA SER A 49 -3.48 1.53 -9.09
C SER A 49 -2.60 0.31 -9.31
N ASP A 50 -2.52 -0.16 -10.56
CA ASP A 50 -1.49 -1.08 -10.99
C ASP A 50 -0.11 -0.40 -10.97
N ASP A 51 0.94 -1.20 -10.89
CA ASP A 51 2.33 -0.73 -10.95
C ASP A 51 3.20 -1.65 -11.83
N ASP A 52 4.41 -1.21 -12.09
CA ASP A 52 5.48 -2.03 -12.64
C ASP A 52 6.83 -1.61 -12.04
N LYS A 53 7.88 -2.24 -12.49
CA LYS A 53 9.25 -1.90 -12.11
C LYS A 53 9.97 -1.13 -13.21
N ILE A 54 10.90 -0.27 -12.80
CA ILE A 54 11.80 0.48 -13.69
C ILE A 54 13.26 0.26 -13.25
N ASN A 55 14.14 -0.04 -14.20
CA ASN A 55 15.56 -0.19 -13.92
C ASN A 55 16.32 1.15 -14.03
N GLU A 56 17.63 1.13 -13.78
CA GLU A 56 18.50 2.32 -13.87
C GLU A 56 18.55 2.94 -15.28
N LEU A 57 18.27 2.16 -16.33
CA LEU A 57 18.23 2.63 -17.72
C LEU A 57 16.86 3.22 -18.11
N GLY A 58 15.88 3.20 -17.22
CA GLY A 58 14.53 3.65 -17.49
C GLY A 58 13.67 2.61 -18.23
N GLU A 59 14.09 1.36 -18.30
CA GLU A 59 13.33 0.29 -18.95
C GLU A 59 12.33 -0.29 -17.95
N ARG A 60 11.08 -0.44 -18.39
CA ARG A 60 9.96 -0.95 -17.59
C ARG A 60 9.86 -2.47 -17.73
N PHE A 61 9.57 -3.15 -16.60
CA PHE A 61 9.43 -4.61 -16.55
C PHE A 61 8.56 -5.05 -15.36
N ALA A 62 8.23 -6.35 -15.30
CA ALA A 62 7.46 -6.98 -14.21
C ALA A 62 6.17 -6.21 -13.83
N PRO A 63 5.24 -6.00 -14.78
CA PRO A 63 3.97 -5.35 -14.46
C PRO A 63 3.17 -6.17 -13.46
N GLN A 64 2.57 -5.49 -12.48
CA GLN A 64 1.67 -6.05 -11.49
C GLN A 64 0.25 -5.52 -11.75
N PHE A 65 -0.59 -6.37 -12.30
CA PHE A 65 -2.01 -6.10 -12.48
C PHE A 65 -2.75 -6.60 -11.25
N LYS A 66 -3.41 -5.69 -10.56
CA LYS A 66 -4.05 -5.96 -9.27
C LYS A 66 -5.53 -6.29 -9.48
N PRO A 67 -6.10 -7.14 -8.63
CA PRO A 67 -7.55 -7.34 -8.66
C PRO A 67 -8.28 -6.10 -8.14
N ASP A 68 -9.57 -6.02 -8.43
CA ASP A 68 -10.47 -5.11 -7.73
C ASP A 68 -10.49 -5.41 -6.23
N TRP A 69 -11.05 -4.48 -5.46
CA TRP A 69 -11.06 -4.55 -4.01
C TRP A 69 -11.50 -5.93 -3.47
N SER A 70 -10.60 -6.57 -2.73
CA SER A 70 -10.81 -7.85 -2.06
C SER A 70 -10.30 -7.78 -0.62
N PRO A 71 -11.20 -7.63 0.37
CA PRO A 71 -10.82 -7.55 1.78
C PRO A 71 -10.18 -8.84 2.30
N GLU A 72 -10.54 -10.00 1.75
CA GLU A 72 -9.97 -11.30 2.11
C GLU A 72 -8.53 -11.42 1.59
N LEU A 73 -8.28 -10.99 0.37
CA LEU A 73 -6.93 -10.99 -0.20
C LEU A 73 -6.02 -10.04 0.58
N LEU A 74 -6.53 -8.86 0.99
CA LEU A 74 -5.75 -7.94 1.79
C LEU A 74 -5.39 -8.50 3.17
N LEU A 75 -6.17 -9.40 3.75
CA LEU A 75 -5.79 -10.10 4.98
C LEU A 75 -4.67 -11.12 4.77
N SER A 76 -4.43 -11.54 3.54
CA SER A 76 -3.42 -12.56 3.21
C SER A 76 -2.19 -11.99 2.54
N TYR A 77 -2.30 -10.81 1.90
CA TYR A 77 -1.23 -10.24 1.10
C TYR A 77 -1.44 -8.74 0.86
N MET A 78 -0.38 -7.95 1.09
CA MET A 78 -0.38 -6.51 0.79
C MET A 78 -0.25 -6.29 -0.72
N TYR A 79 -1.33 -6.37 -1.46
CA TYR A 79 -1.32 -6.24 -2.92
C TYR A 79 -1.47 -4.80 -3.43
N PHE A 80 -1.83 -3.84 -2.58
CA PHE A 80 -1.98 -2.45 -2.99
C PHE A 80 -0.66 -1.81 -3.43
N SER A 81 0.38 -2.00 -2.63
CA SER A 81 1.71 -1.38 -2.82
C SER A 81 1.61 0.08 -3.29
N HIS A 82 2.05 0.36 -4.48
CA HIS A 82 2.02 1.67 -5.13
C HIS A 82 1.10 1.66 -6.36
N LEU A 83 0.47 2.72 -6.82
CA LEU A 83 0.24 3.97 -6.11
C LEU A 83 -0.93 3.79 -5.14
N SER A 84 -0.79 4.18 -3.89
CA SER A 84 -1.90 4.23 -2.93
C SER A 84 -2.24 5.68 -2.63
N VAL A 85 -3.53 6.00 -2.67
CA VAL A 85 -4.09 7.34 -2.42
C VAL A 85 -5.20 7.24 -1.39
N VAL A 86 -5.20 8.11 -0.40
CA VAL A 86 -6.17 8.11 0.68
C VAL A 86 -6.79 9.49 0.86
N ARG A 87 -8.07 9.55 1.17
CA ARG A 87 -8.71 10.81 1.58
C ARG A 87 -8.05 11.32 2.87
N ARG A 88 -7.64 12.60 2.87
CA ARG A 88 -6.91 13.19 4.01
C ARG A 88 -7.71 13.14 5.32
N GLU A 89 -9.04 13.28 5.26
CA GLU A 89 -9.90 13.11 6.43
C GLU A 89 -9.77 11.70 7.02
N LEU A 90 -9.87 10.66 6.18
CA LEU A 90 -9.71 9.27 6.63
C LEU A 90 -8.31 9.03 7.22
N PHE A 91 -7.25 9.55 6.57
CA PHE A 91 -5.88 9.46 7.10
C PHE A 91 -5.79 10.02 8.53
N ASN A 92 -6.37 11.19 8.76
CA ASN A 92 -6.39 11.85 10.08
C ASN A 92 -7.25 11.07 11.09
N ASP A 93 -8.43 10.61 10.69
CA ASP A 93 -9.38 9.92 11.57
C ASP A 93 -8.83 8.59 12.11
N ILE A 94 -7.99 7.91 11.32
CA ILE A 94 -7.34 6.67 11.78
C ILE A 94 -5.99 6.92 12.46
N GLY A 95 -5.55 8.18 12.59
CA GLY A 95 -4.31 8.57 13.27
C GLY A 95 -3.04 8.35 12.46
N GLY A 96 -3.15 8.34 11.11
CA GLY A 96 -2.01 8.21 10.21
C GLY A 96 -1.30 6.86 10.27
N ILE A 97 -0.02 6.87 9.95
CA ILE A 97 0.86 5.68 9.96
C ILE A 97 1.30 5.39 11.41
N ARG A 98 1.12 4.16 11.87
CA ARG A 98 1.56 3.75 13.22
C ARG A 98 3.07 3.50 13.27
N VAL A 99 3.71 3.93 14.35
CA VAL A 99 5.09 3.57 14.70
C VAL A 99 5.11 2.17 15.30
N GLY A 100 6.12 1.37 14.99
CA GLY A 100 6.26 0.00 15.48
C GLY A 100 5.91 -1.07 14.43
N TYR A 101 5.51 -0.65 13.24
CA TYR A 101 5.22 -1.53 12.09
C TYR A 101 6.20 -1.29 10.93
N GLU A 102 7.38 -0.75 11.23
CA GLU A 102 8.38 -0.41 10.22
C GLU A 102 8.75 -1.61 9.35
N GLY A 103 8.67 -1.42 8.03
CA GLY A 103 8.83 -2.45 7.00
C GLY A 103 7.51 -3.08 6.53
N SER A 104 6.41 -2.87 7.28
CA SER A 104 5.03 -3.21 6.91
C SER A 104 4.04 -2.15 7.41
N GLN A 105 4.52 -0.92 7.61
CA GLN A 105 3.73 0.22 8.07
C GLN A 105 2.61 0.63 7.09
N ASP A 106 2.84 0.41 5.82
CA ASP A 106 1.88 0.58 4.72
C ASP A 106 0.77 -0.46 4.78
N TYR A 107 1.12 -1.71 5.09
CA TYR A 107 0.17 -2.80 5.27
C TYR A 107 -0.75 -2.55 6.46
N ASP A 108 -0.16 -2.22 7.63
CA ASP A 108 -0.95 -1.82 8.80
C ASP A 108 -1.90 -0.66 8.48
N PHE A 109 -1.40 0.34 7.77
CA PHE A 109 -2.19 1.49 7.36
C PHE A 109 -3.33 1.08 6.43
N ALA A 110 -3.06 0.30 5.39
CA ALA A 110 -4.06 -0.17 4.43
C ALA A 110 -5.17 -0.96 5.13
N LEU A 111 -4.83 -1.88 6.04
CA LEU A 111 -5.80 -2.65 6.82
C LEU A 111 -6.73 -1.75 7.64
N ARG A 112 -6.17 -0.74 8.35
CA ARG A 112 -6.97 0.20 9.16
C ARG A 112 -7.78 1.16 8.31
N ALA A 113 -7.21 1.65 7.22
CA ALA A 113 -7.89 2.58 6.33
C ALA A 113 -9.09 1.92 5.65
N THR A 114 -8.91 0.71 5.13
CA THR A 114 -9.99 -0.01 4.43
C THR A 114 -11.10 -0.49 5.36
N GLU A 115 -10.85 -0.63 6.66
CA GLU A 115 -11.90 -0.89 7.68
C GLU A 115 -12.85 0.30 7.88
N LYS A 116 -12.42 1.50 7.54
CA LYS A 116 -13.17 2.75 7.75
C LYS A 116 -13.61 3.41 6.46
N ALA A 117 -12.97 3.08 5.34
CA ALA A 117 -13.28 3.64 4.04
C ALA A 117 -14.73 3.33 3.62
N ARG A 118 -15.44 4.32 3.11
CA ARG A 118 -16.78 4.16 2.51
C ARG A 118 -16.69 3.39 1.20
N HIS A 119 -15.66 3.68 0.41
CA HIS A 119 -15.37 3.03 -0.85
C HIS A 119 -13.86 2.90 -1.05
N VAL A 120 -13.44 1.70 -1.45
CA VAL A 120 -12.06 1.39 -1.87
C VAL A 120 -12.07 1.18 -3.37
N GLY A 121 -11.36 2.03 -4.10
CA GLY A 121 -11.32 2.03 -5.56
C GLY A 121 -10.04 1.42 -6.11
N HIS A 122 -10.13 0.93 -7.36
CA HIS A 122 -9.00 0.45 -8.15
C HIS A 122 -8.99 1.16 -9.51
N ILE A 123 -7.84 1.70 -9.90
CA ILE A 123 -7.59 2.17 -11.25
C ILE A 123 -6.77 1.08 -11.96
N PRO A 124 -7.35 0.33 -12.92
CA PRO A 124 -6.68 -0.78 -13.61
C PRO A 124 -5.73 -0.24 -14.70
N LYS A 125 -4.81 0.61 -14.29
CA LYS A 125 -3.78 1.22 -15.12
C LYS A 125 -2.47 1.28 -14.34
N ILE A 126 -1.36 1.03 -15.02
CA ILE A 126 -0.03 1.24 -14.44
C ILE A 126 0.21 2.74 -14.34
N LEU A 127 0.15 3.27 -13.12
CA LEU A 127 0.36 4.69 -12.83
C LEU A 127 1.66 4.95 -12.05
N TYR A 128 2.33 3.89 -11.63
CA TYR A 128 3.51 3.94 -10.78
C TYR A 128 4.60 3.01 -11.29
N HIS A 129 5.85 3.47 -11.25
CA HIS A 129 7.03 2.72 -11.63
C HIS A 129 7.97 2.62 -10.44
N TRP A 130 8.04 1.45 -9.83
CA TRP A 130 8.89 1.16 -8.69
C TRP A 130 10.34 0.95 -9.14
N ARG A 131 11.24 1.82 -8.70
CA ARG A 131 12.65 1.79 -9.12
C ARG A 131 13.41 0.67 -8.42
N VAL A 132 14.03 -0.17 -9.24
CA VAL A 132 14.92 -1.23 -8.75
C VAL A 132 16.34 -0.69 -8.69
N LEU A 133 16.85 -0.52 -7.48
CA LEU A 133 18.24 -0.15 -7.22
C LEU A 133 18.99 -1.33 -6.58
N PRO A 134 20.32 -1.45 -6.77
CA PRO A 134 21.12 -2.47 -6.08
C PRO A 134 20.95 -2.36 -4.56
N GLY A 135 20.48 -3.44 -3.92
CA GLY A 135 20.23 -3.51 -2.48
C GLY A 135 18.89 -2.95 -2.01
N SER A 136 18.01 -2.52 -2.93
CA SER A 136 16.64 -2.15 -2.58
C SER A 136 15.75 -3.38 -2.32
N THR A 137 14.66 -3.19 -1.57
CA THR A 137 13.62 -4.22 -1.35
C THR A 137 12.99 -4.68 -2.68
N ALA A 138 12.95 -3.78 -3.67
CA ALA A 138 12.45 -4.08 -5.01
C ALA A 138 13.29 -5.13 -5.77
N GLN A 139 14.58 -5.29 -5.42
CA GLN A 139 15.50 -6.20 -6.10
C GLN A 139 15.41 -7.64 -5.57
N SER A 140 15.39 -7.84 -4.25
CA SER A 140 15.54 -9.17 -3.65
C SER A 140 14.22 -9.91 -3.48
N GLY A 141 13.11 -9.21 -3.38
CA GLY A 141 11.84 -9.83 -2.98
C GLY A 141 11.85 -10.41 -1.56
N ASP A 142 13.05 -10.48 -0.94
CA ASP A 142 13.22 -11.02 0.40
C ASP A 142 12.81 -9.97 1.44
N ALA A 143 11.65 -10.15 2.02
CA ALA A 143 11.25 -9.35 3.16
C ALA A 143 12.20 -9.62 4.35
N LYS A 144 12.67 -8.54 4.98
CA LYS A 144 13.48 -8.67 6.20
C LYS A 144 12.64 -9.33 7.30
N PRO A 145 13.22 -10.18 8.16
CA PRO A 145 12.45 -10.83 9.24
C PRO A 145 11.63 -9.86 10.09
N GLU A 146 12.15 -8.65 10.33
CA GLU A 146 11.44 -7.62 11.09
C GLU A 146 10.17 -7.14 10.35
N SER A 147 10.23 -7.00 9.02
CA SER A 147 9.04 -6.59 8.25
C SER A 147 7.99 -7.69 8.19
N ILE A 148 8.39 -8.96 8.09
CA ILE A 148 7.44 -10.09 8.15
C ILE A 148 6.72 -10.09 9.50
N ASN A 149 7.45 -9.97 10.61
CA ASN A 149 6.84 -9.91 11.94
C ASN A 149 5.90 -8.71 12.09
N ALA A 150 6.28 -7.55 11.59
CA ALA A 150 5.42 -6.37 11.62
C ALA A 150 4.13 -6.58 10.82
N GLY A 151 4.22 -7.25 9.67
CA GLY A 151 3.07 -7.60 8.86
C GLY A 151 2.14 -8.61 9.55
N LEU A 152 2.69 -9.69 10.16
CA LEU A 152 1.91 -10.65 10.96
C LEU A 152 1.14 -9.91 12.07
N CYS A 153 1.82 -9.05 12.84
CA CYS A 153 1.18 -8.23 13.86
C CYS A 153 0.08 -7.31 13.29
N ALA A 154 0.29 -6.75 12.10
CA ALA A 154 -0.72 -5.91 11.44
C ALA A 154 -1.99 -6.69 11.12
N VAL A 155 -1.85 -7.92 10.62
CA VAL A 155 -2.99 -8.80 10.32
C VAL A 155 -3.63 -9.32 11.62
N GLU A 156 -2.86 -9.69 12.66
CA GLU A 156 -3.39 -10.07 13.98
C GLU A 156 -4.26 -8.96 14.57
N ASP A 157 -3.77 -7.72 14.53
CA ASP A 157 -4.55 -6.56 14.95
C ASP A 157 -5.82 -6.38 14.13
N ALA A 158 -5.75 -6.56 12.81
CA ALA A 158 -6.89 -6.42 11.92
C ALA A 158 -7.97 -7.48 12.20
N ILE A 159 -7.62 -8.76 12.33
CA ILE A 159 -8.58 -9.81 12.65
C ILE A 159 -9.19 -9.62 14.05
N SER A 160 -8.39 -9.12 15.01
CA SER A 160 -8.88 -8.77 16.33
C SER A 160 -9.91 -7.63 16.29
N ARG A 161 -9.63 -6.52 15.57
CA ARG A 161 -10.58 -5.42 15.38
C ARG A 161 -11.87 -5.84 14.69
N ARG A 162 -11.76 -6.78 13.75
CA ARG A 162 -12.90 -7.31 12.97
C ARG A 162 -13.64 -8.45 13.67
N ASN A 163 -13.19 -8.87 14.88
CA ASN A 163 -13.70 -10.02 15.62
C ASN A 163 -13.69 -11.33 14.80
N ILE A 164 -12.66 -11.52 13.98
CA ILE A 164 -12.45 -12.75 13.21
C ILE A 164 -11.70 -13.74 14.10
N ASN A 165 -12.29 -14.92 14.33
CA ASN A 165 -11.64 -15.99 15.08
C ASN A 165 -10.76 -16.83 14.15
N ALA A 166 -9.51 -16.44 13.99
CA ALA A 166 -8.51 -17.10 13.16
C ALA A 166 -7.11 -17.00 13.79
N ILE A 167 -6.20 -17.81 13.28
CA ILE A 167 -4.77 -17.78 13.60
C ILE A 167 -4.05 -17.15 12.40
N VAL A 168 -3.13 -16.24 12.67
CA VAL A 168 -2.28 -15.61 11.64
C VAL A 168 -0.93 -16.30 11.65
N GLU A 169 -0.54 -16.83 10.51
CA GLU A 169 0.76 -17.48 10.34
C GLU A 169 1.28 -17.29 8.90
N GLN A 170 2.58 -17.20 8.73
CA GLN A 170 3.18 -17.27 7.40
C GLN A 170 3.35 -18.74 7.02
N PRO A 171 2.66 -19.25 5.98
CA PRO A 171 2.78 -20.63 5.57
C PRO A 171 4.17 -20.92 4.99
N GLU A 172 4.67 -22.15 5.13
CA GLU A 172 6.02 -22.55 4.68
C GLU A 172 6.30 -22.22 3.21
N TRP A 173 5.30 -22.46 2.32
CA TRP A 173 5.44 -22.15 0.90
C TRP A 173 5.59 -20.65 0.59
N ALA A 174 5.11 -19.78 1.47
CA ALA A 174 5.22 -18.33 1.31
C ALA A 174 6.59 -17.81 1.76
N LYS A 175 7.28 -18.53 2.64
CA LYS A 175 8.62 -18.17 3.12
C LYS A 175 9.64 -18.19 2.00
N ASP A 176 9.57 -19.20 1.12
CA ASP A 176 10.51 -19.35 0.00
C ASP A 176 10.22 -18.41 -1.18
N GLY A 177 9.00 -17.88 -1.27
CA GLY A 177 8.53 -17.05 -2.39
C GLY A 177 8.61 -15.54 -2.15
N GLY A 178 9.05 -15.08 -0.96
CA GLY A 178 8.99 -13.64 -0.59
C GLY A 178 7.57 -13.08 -0.59
N LEU A 179 6.58 -13.93 -0.72
CA LEU A 179 5.17 -13.57 -0.64
C LEU A 179 4.81 -13.32 0.82
N GLY A 180 4.03 -12.30 1.02
CA GLY A 180 3.62 -11.86 2.36
C GLY A 180 2.99 -12.93 3.24
N ILE A 181 2.32 -12.47 4.19
CA ILE A 181 1.70 -13.17 5.30
C ILE A 181 0.53 -14.00 4.80
#